data_9bc81f6fb5562517133d4dbd37bdaeca
#
_entry.id   9bc81f6fb5562517133d4dbd37bdaeca
#
_cell.length_a   1.000
_cell.length_b   1.000
_cell.length_c   1.000
_cell.angle_alpha   90.00
_cell.angle_beta   90.00
_cell.angle_gamma   90.00
#
_symmetry.space_group_name_H-M   'P 1'
#
loop_
_entity.id
_entity.type
_entity.pdbx_description
1 polymer ?
#
loop_
_entity_poly.entity_id
_entity_poly.type
_entity_poly.pdbx_seq_one_letter_code
_entity_poly.pdbx_strand_id
1 'polypeptide(L)'
;MFLNKLTTYTSLISLLLTLNSCSFFKKDVCKDDAVDQPDKACPNVSLNAYIENSGSIDGYVSSGTSFKTGIYTLLTNEHVKAPKLSYVNDSIYRQSCDARNFILKLTPSTFKQQGGNRAFSDISEVIERVLGDSPKEVALLASDFIFSPPTDAQSVKEYLSMQQQDISNTMGRRFKQDSHFCVVILQGISDYAGYYWNVSNTKSTYHGKRPYYVMLAGNRSAIALLLHSAMKGDTHFINSFTEAGLSPMRYEVVKNTSAKYGTFKLCKKSKNGLRHHLKDCHANKRSGNFTFKVYVDYSCLPLTDQYLCDASNYATSTSSYKVTSVAPLNASADGYTHCITLTANDSKHLCASSCDILLKKLFPAWIEQCNDAEGTAPLPGKTFGLLPLMRGVQKAFSSTDACYARMRLCIE
;
A
#
# COMPACT_ATOMS: atom_id res chain seq x y z
N MET A 1 24.74 -15.96 68.44
CA MET A 1 26.17 -15.86 68.79
C MET A 1 26.92 -15.41 67.56
N PHE A 2 27.51 -14.18 67.69
CA PHE A 2 28.33 -13.46 66.72
C PHE A 2 27.68 -13.02 65.43
N LEU A 3 27.19 -11.80 65.28
CA LEU A 3 27.70 -10.42 65.37
C LEU A 3 29.03 -10.20 64.62
N ASN A 4 28.97 -9.44 63.58
CA ASN A 4 29.64 -8.13 63.35
C ASN A 4 29.98 -7.96 61.89
N LYS A 5 29.72 -6.90 61.30
CA LYS A 5 29.89 -5.42 61.25
C LYS A 5 30.16 -5.11 59.78
N LEU A 6 29.33 -4.47 59.11
CA LEU A 6 29.28 -3.01 58.87
C LEU A 6 30.66 -2.34 58.70
N THR A 7 30.95 -1.93 57.49
CA THR A 7 31.49 -0.58 57.30
C THR A 7 31.21 -0.06 55.88
N THR A 8 30.47 1.00 55.86
CA THR A 8 30.30 2.04 54.88
C THR A 8 31.63 2.62 54.38
N TYR A 9 31.81 2.74 53.07
CA TYR A 9 32.61 3.78 52.47
C TYR A 9 31.80 4.49 51.39
N THR A 10 31.09 5.52 51.79
CA THR A 10 30.75 6.66 50.99
C THR A 10 31.95 7.53 50.86
N SER A 11 32.39 7.86 49.70
CA SER A 11 33.08 9.11 49.41
C SER A 11 33.17 9.38 47.92
N LEU A 12 32.44 10.37 47.46
CA LEU A 12 32.97 11.53 46.77
C LEU A 12 33.98 11.25 45.62
N ILE A 13 33.49 10.91 44.44
CA ILE A 13 34.06 11.44 43.19
C ILE A 13 32.87 11.74 42.28
N SER A 14 32.11 12.75 42.56
CA SER A 14 31.27 13.46 41.62
C SER A 14 31.77 14.90 41.59
N LEU A 15 31.97 15.39 40.41
CA LEU A 15 32.32 16.74 40.03
C LEU A 15 33.77 16.89 39.53
N LEU A 16 33.94 16.56 38.26
CA LEU A 16 34.91 17.24 37.35
C LEU A 16 35.04 16.45 36.03
N LEU A 17 33.91 16.37 35.24
CA LEU A 17 33.94 15.99 33.79
C LEU A 17 32.71 16.53 33.07
N THR A 18 32.37 17.77 33.34
CA THR A 18 31.50 18.54 32.47
C THR A 18 32.29 19.73 31.96
N LEU A 19 32.91 19.57 30.84
CA LEU A 19 33.39 20.64 29.93
C LEU A 19 34.47 20.03 29.04
N ASN A 20 34.08 19.24 28.04
CA ASN A 20 34.85 19.03 26.81
C ASN A 20 34.25 17.93 25.92
N SER A 21 32.92 17.90 25.75
CA SER A 21 32.30 16.95 24.80
C SER A 21 31.60 17.60 23.61
N CYS A 22 31.91 18.88 23.30
CA CYS A 22 31.32 19.53 22.13
C CYS A 22 32.17 19.52 20.85
N SER A 23 33.35 18.92 20.84
CA SER A 23 34.21 18.96 19.66
C SER A 23 34.59 17.60 19.03
N PHE A 24 34.22 16.48 19.64
CA PHE A 24 34.65 15.17 19.14
C PHE A 24 33.56 14.38 18.35
N PHE A 25 32.30 14.85 18.33
CA PHE A 25 31.22 14.19 17.57
C PHE A 25 30.93 14.85 16.21
N LYS A 26 31.84 15.65 15.67
CA LYS A 26 31.60 16.40 14.41
C LYS A 26 31.95 15.67 13.12
N LYS A 27 32.31 14.38 13.12
CA LYS A 27 32.88 13.79 11.92
C LYS A 27 32.07 12.69 11.22
N ASP A 28 30.96 12.16 11.76
CA ASP A 28 30.29 10.99 11.18
C ASP A 28 28.75 11.06 11.05
N VAL A 29 28.14 12.22 11.16
CA VAL A 29 26.68 12.34 11.26
C VAL A 29 25.95 12.32 9.90
N CYS A 30 26.68 12.58 8.82
CA CYS A 30 26.13 12.57 7.46
C CYS A 30 26.96 11.67 6.54
N LYS A 31 27.24 10.45 6.98
CA LYS A 31 27.66 9.43 6.00
C LYS A 31 26.50 9.28 5.01
N ASP A 32 26.83 9.39 3.71
CA ASP A 32 25.97 8.89 2.63
C ASP A 32 25.74 7.40 2.92
N ASP A 33 24.73 7.08 3.76
CA ASP A 33 24.21 5.73 3.79
C ASP A 33 23.89 5.40 2.33
N ALA A 34 24.34 4.24 1.87
CA ALA A 34 24.08 3.81 0.51
C ALA A 34 22.57 3.92 0.30
N VAL A 35 22.15 4.97 -0.40
CA VAL A 35 20.76 5.13 -0.82
C VAL A 35 20.55 4.00 -1.78
N ASP A 36 19.78 2.99 -1.38
CA ASP A 36 19.39 1.91 -2.26
C ASP A 36 18.89 2.54 -3.55
N GLN A 37 19.34 2.01 -4.68
CA GLN A 37 18.92 2.57 -5.96
C GLN A 37 17.41 2.47 -6.07
N PRO A 38 16.73 3.55 -6.49
CA PRO A 38 15.29 3.51 -6.72
C PRO A 38 14.92 2.36 -7.65
N ASP A 39 13.75 1.79 -7.45
CA ASP A 39 13.22 0.79 -8.37
C ASP A 39 13.18 1.35 -9.78
N LYS A 40 13.49 0.51 -10.76
CA LYS A 40 13.40 0.90 -12.16
C LYS A 40 11.93 0.93 -12.58
N ALA A 41 11.55 2.00 -13.28
CA ALA A 41 10.25 2.08 -13.91
C ALA A 41 10.04 0.89 -14.87
N CYS A 42 8.86 0.28 -14.80
CA CYS A 42 8.47 -0.82 -15.68
C CYS A 42 7.92 -0.23 -16.98
N PRO A 43 8.37 -0.62 -18.17
CA PRO A 43 7.84 -0.05 -19.41
C PRO A 43 6.48 -0.64 -19.81
N ASN A 44 6.18 -1.87 -19.39
CA ASN A 44 4.96 -2.59 -19.70
C ASN A 44 4.57 -3.51 -18.54
N VAL A 45 3.29 -3.81 -18.45
CA VAL A 45 2.72 -4.72 -17.45
C VAL A 45 2.38 -6.05 -18.11
N SER A 46 3.00 -7.13 -17.66
CA SER A 46 2.56 -8.50 -17.99
C SER A 46 1.46 -8.88 -17.01
N LEU A 47 0.25 -9.06 -17.49
CA LEU A 47 -0.96 -9.22 -16.67
C LEU A 47 -1.61 -10.57 -16.90
N ASN A 48 -1.83 -11.34 -15.83
CA ASN A 48 -2.69 -12.50 -15.80
C ASN A 48 -3.97 -12.12 -15.03
N ALA A 49 -5.11 -12.16 -15.68
CA ALA A 49 -6.39 -11.76 -15.11
C ALA A 49 -7.28 -12.96 -14.85
N TYR A 50 -7.85 -12.98 -13.67
CA TYR A 50 -8.73 -14.03 -13.18
C TYR A 50 -10.02 -13.41 -12.67
N ILE A 51 -11.16 -13.94 -13.13
CA ILE A 51 -12.47 -13.62 -12.55
C ILE A 51 -12.93 -14.85 -11.80
N GLU A 52 -13.22 -14.68 -10.53
CA GLU A 52 -13.78 -15.75 -9.71
C GLU A 52 -15.09 -16.25 -10.31
N ASN A 53 -15.20 -17.57 -10.49
CA ASN A 53 -16.37 -18.21 -11.08
C ASN A 53 -17.22 -18.91 -10.00
N SER A 54 -17.74 -18.11 -9.04
CA SER A 54 -18.70 -18.58 -8.04
C SER A 54 -20.14 -18.17 -8.40
N GLY A 55 -21.11 -18.75 -7.70
CA GLY A 55 -22.51 -18.43 -7.90
C GLY A 55 -22.88 -16.98 -7.54
N SER A 56 -22.17 -16.37 -6.60
CA SER A 56 -22.40 -14.98 -6.19
C SER A 56 -22.01 -13.98 -7.29
N ILE A 57 -21.02 -14.30 -8.13
CA ILE A 57 -20.60 -13.41 -9.22
C ILE A 57 -21.65 -13.30 -10.34
N ASP A 58 -22.55 -14.28 -10.47
CA ASP A 58 -23.66 -14.21 -11.44
C ASP A 58 -24.47 -12.91 -11.31
N GLY A 59 -24.65 -12.40 -10.08
CA GLY A 59 -25.40 -11.17 -9.84
C GLY A 59 -24.73 -9.90 -10.36
N TYR A 60 -23.40 -9.86 -10.41
CA TYR A 60 -22.66 -8.73 -10.97
C TYR A 60 -22.67 -8.73 -12.50
N VAL A 61 -22.67 -9.89 -13.11
CA VAL A 61 -22.60 -10.00 -14.58
C VAL A 61 -23.96 -10.02 -15.26
N SER A 62 -25.04 -10.23 -14.50
CA SER A 62 -26.42 -10.16 -15.01
C SER A 62 -26.90 -8.73 -15.23
N SER A 63 -26.48 -7.78 -14.41
CA SER A 63 -26.91 -6.37 -14.46
C SER A 63 -25.77 -5.39 -14.21
N GLY A 64 -24.70 -5.81 -13.52
CA GLY A 64 -23.64 -4.95 -13.05
C GLY A 64 -22.74 -4.42 -14.17
N THR A 65 -22.86 -3.13 -14.47
CA THR A 65 -22.01 -2.48 -15.45
C THR A 65 -20.68 -2.03 -14.85
N SER A 66 -20.69 -1.51 -13.61
CA SER A 66 -19.46 -1.02 -12.93
C SER A 66 -18.44 -2.13 -12.69
N PHE A 67 -18.87 -3.35 -12.35
CA PHE A 67 -17.98 -4.51 -12.24
C PHE A 67 -17.27 -4.79 -13.57
N LYS A 68 -18.02 -4.87 -14.68
CA LYS A 68 -17.45 -5.13 -16.00
C LYS A 68 -16.55 -4.01 -16.49
N THR A 69 -16.97 -2.76 -16.36
CA THR A 69 -16.20 -1.62 -16.84
C THR A 69 -14.96 -1.35 -16.02
N GLY A 70 -15.00 -1.53 -14.69
CA GLY A 70 -13.82 -1.40 -13.84
C GLY A 70 -12.73 -2.42 -14.18
N ILE A 71 -13.11 -3.69 -14.41
CA ILE A 71 -12.16 -4.72 -14.85
C ILE A 71 -11.67 -4.39 -16.27
N TYR A 72 -12.55 -3.98 -17.18
CA TYR A 72 -12.18 -3.65 -18.56
C TYR A 72 -11.16 -2.52 -18.63
N THR A 73 -11.30 -1.48 -17.81
CA THR A 73 -10.34 -0.37 -17.71
C THR A 73 -8.92 -0.86 -17.36
N LEU A 74 -8.81 -1.81 -16.44
CA LEU A 74 -7.53 -2.40 -16.08
C LEU A 74 -6.96 -3.29 -17.19
N LEU A 75 -7.79 -4.10 -17.85
CA LEU A 75 -7.36 -5.02 -18.91
C LEU A 75 -6.92 -4.30 -20.20
N THR A 76 -7.51 -3.14 -20.49
CA THR A 76 -7.23 -2.35 -21.70
C THR A 76 -6.33 -1.16 -21.46
N ASN A 77 -5.70 -1.10 -20.28
CA ASN A 77 -4.73 -0.06 -19.96
C ASN A 77 -3.60 -0.05 -20.99
N GLU A 78 -3.14 1.14 -21.39
CA GLU A 78 -2.12 1.31 -22.43
C GLU A 78 -0.79 0.61 -22.16
N HIS A 79 -0.48 0.34 -20.89
CA HIS A 79 0.72 -0.36 -20.46
C HIS A 79 0.55 -1.89 -20.43
N VAL A 80 -0.68 -2.40 -20.55
CA VAL A 80 -0.97 -3.84 -20.56
C VAL A 80 -0.96 -4.35 -21.99
N LYS A 81 -0.12 -5.34 -22.28
CA LYS A 81 -0.06 -5.96 -23.61
C LYS A 81 -0.51 -7.42 -23.52
N ALA A 82 -1.55 -7.77 -24.29
CA ALA A 82 -2.06 -9.12 -24.42
C ALA A 82 -2.25 -9.85 -23.07
N PRO A 83 -3.18 -9.37 -22.19
CA PRO A 83 -3.40 -9.99 -20.90
C PRO A 83 -3.87 -11.44 -21.09
N LYS A 84 -3.37 -12.35 -20.24
CA LYS A 84 -3.90 -13.72 -20.18
C LYS A 84 -5.17 -13.69 -19.34
N LEU A 85 -6.24 -14.25 -19.88
CA LEU A 85 -7.58 -14.17 -19.31
C LEU A 85 -8.05 -15.54 -18.84
N SER A 86 -8.63 -15.63 -17.65
CA SER A 86 -9.10 -16.88 -17.07
C SER A 86 -10.31 -16.66 -16.17
N TYR A 87 -11.12 -17.68 -16.01
CA TYR A 87 -11.97 -17.86 -14.84
C TYR A 87 -11.25 -18.71 -13.81
N VAL A 88 -11.56 -18.53 -12.54
CA VAL A 88 -10.96 -19.30 -11.45
C VAL A 88 -12.02 -19.69 -10.42
N ASN A 89 -11.95 -20.94 -9.96
CA ASN A 89 -12.63 -21.48 -8.80
C ASN A 89 -11.77 -22.62 -8.21
N ASP A 90 -12.17 -23.87 -8.25
CA ASP A 90 -11.36 -25.04 -7.90
C ASP A 90 -10.21 -25.31 -8.88
N SER A 91 -10.22 -24.68 -10.05
CA SER A 91 -9.17 -24.72 -11.07
C SER A 91 -9.12 -23.42 -11.85
N ILE A 92 -8.14 -23.28 -12.76
CA ILE A 92 -7.97 -22.15 -13.66
C ILE A 92 -8.45 -22.53 -15.05
N TYR A 93 -9.41 -21.79 -15.57
CA TYR A 93 -10.06 -22.00 -16.87
C TYR A 93 -9.63 -20.90 -17.84
N ARG A 94 -8.59 -21.16 -18.64
CA ARG A 94 -8.03 -20.22 -19.61
C ARG A 94 -9.03 -19.86 -20.70
N GLN A 95 -9.00 -18.60 -21.13
CA GLN A 95 -9.83 -18.06 -22.19
C GLN A 95 -8.97 -17.59 -23.37
N SER A 96 -9.31 -18.07 -24.59
CA SER A 96 -8.61 -17.72 -25.82
C SER A 96 -9.36 -16.61 -26.56
N CYS A 97 -9.47 -15.42 -25.95
CA CYS A 97 -10.11 -14.25 -26.57
C CYS A 97 -9.41 -12.97 -26.06
N ASP A 98 -9.64 -11.84 -26.74
CA ASP A 98 -9.18 -10.53 -26.29
C ASP A 98 -10.00 -10.00 -25.10
N ALA A 99 -9.51 -8.94 -24.45
CA ALA A 99 -10.12 -8.35 -23.28
C ALA A 99 -11.57 -7.88 -23.53
N ARG A 100 -11.85 -7.31 -24.71
CA ARG A 100 -13.21 -6.84 -25.07
C ARG A 100 -14.19 -7.99 -25.15
N ASN A 101 -13.83 -9.04 -25.89
CA ASN A 101 -14.67 -10.22 -26.05
C ASN A 101 -14.84 -10.96 -24.73
N PHE A 102 -13.79 -11.02 -23.89
CA PHE A 102 -13.86 -11.58 -22.55
C PHE A 102 -14.94 -10.89 -21.71
N ILE A 103 -14.90 -9.56 -21.62
CA ILE A 103 -15.86 -8.77 -20.83
C ILE A 103 -17.28 -8.84 -21.41
N LEU A 104 -17.44 -8.80 -22.74
CA LEU A 104 -18.75 -8.93 -23.37
C LEU A 104 -19.42 -10.30 -23.12
N LYS A 105 -18.61 -11.36 -22.99
CA LYS A 105 -19.05 -12.71 -22.67
C LYS A 105 -19.29 -12.97 -21.18
N LEU A 106 -19.04 -11.99 -20.27
CA LEU A 106 -19.35 -12.15 -18.86
C LEU A 106 -20.88 -12.18 -18.65
N THR A 107 -21.43 -13.37 -18.61
CA THR A 107 -22.85 -13.63 -18.35
C THR A 107 -23.00 -14.82 -17.42
N PRO A 108 -24.13 -14.95 -16.68
CA PRO A 108 -24.36 -16.13 -15.84
C PRO A 108 -24.31 -17.45 -16.61
N SER A 109 -24.75 -17.47 -17.87
CA SER A 109 -24.68 -18.64 -18.72
C SER A 109 -23.25 -19.04 -19.07
N THR A 110 -22.40 -18.08 -19.37
CA THR A 110 -20.97 -18.29 -19.67
C THR A 110 -20.25 -18.90 -18.47
N PHE A 111 -20.48 -18.38 -17.27
CA PHE A 111 -19.88 -18.91 -16.05
C PHE A 111 -20.30 -20.38 -15.82
N LYS A 112 -21.56 -20.71 -16.00
CA LYS A 112 -22.06 -22.09 -15.86
C LYS A 112 -21.40 -23.06 -16.83
N GLN A 113 -20.97 -22.60 -17.99
CA GLN A 113 -20.31 -23.41 -19.00
C GLN A 113 -18.82 -23.68 -18.74
N GLN A 114 -18.20 -22.90 -17.85
CA GLN A 114 -16.75 -23.04 -17.60
C GLN A 114 -16.36 -24.24 -16.74
N GLY A 115 -17.33 -24.91 -16.14
CA GLY A 115 -17.07 -26.05 -15.27
C GLY A 115 -16.56 -25.68 -13.88
N GLY A 116 -16.09 -26.68 -13.14
CA GLY A 116 -15.62 -26.54 -11.78
C GLY A 116 -16.71 -26.42 -10.72
N ASN A 117 -16.30 -26.38 -9.46
CA ASN A 117 -17.22 -26.22 -8.34
C ASN A 117 -17.56 -24.74 -8.15
N ARG A 118 -18.79 -24.36 -8.49
CA ARG A 118 -19.30 -22.99 -8.34
C ARG A 118 -20.08 -22.76 -7.04
N ALA A 119 -20.35 -23.83 -6.29
CA ALA A 119 -21.14 -23.76 -5.07
C ALA A 119 -20.32 -23.35 -3.84
N PHE A 120 -19.01 -23.58 -3.90
CA PHE A 120 -18.09 -23.31 -2.82
C PHE A 120 -16.85 -22.62 -3.38
N SER A 121 -16.45 -21.53 -2.74
CA SER A 121 -15.24 -20.79 -3.08
C SER A 121 -14.43 -20.55 -1.82
N ASP A 122 -13.32 -21.27 -1.67
CA ASP A 122 -12.33 -20.97 -0.64
C ASP A 122 -11.42 -19.86 -1.17
N ILE A 123 -11.60 -18.65 -0.61
CA ILE A 123 -10.88 -17.46 -1.09
C ILE A 123 -9.38 -17.60 -0.88
N SER A 124 -8.92 -18.25 0.22
CA SER A 124 -7.48 -18.44 0.46
C SER A 124 -6.87 -19.38 -0.59
N GLU A 125 -7.54 -20.45 -0.95
CA GLU A 125 -7.10 -21.35 -2.01
C GLU A 125 -7.12 -20.69 -3.40
N VAL A 126 -8.16 -19.90 -3.70
CA VAL A 126 -8.22 -19.11 -4.95
C VAL A 126 -7.04 -18.17 -5.05
N ILE A 127 -6.71 -17.44 -3.98
CA ILE A 127 -5.54 -16.55 -3.93
C ILE A 127 -4.24 -17.34 -4.12
N GLU A 128 -4.07 -18.48 -3.44
CA GLU A 128 -2.87 -19.32 -3.58
C GLU A 128 -2.70 -19.80 -5.02
N ARG A 129 -3.79 -20.28 -5.64
CA ARG A 129 -3.80 -20.77 -7.01
C ARG A 129 -3.45 -19.68 -8.02
N VAL A 130 -4.03 -18.51 -7.88
CA VAL A 130 -3.76 -17.31 -8.72
C VAL A 130 -2.30 -16.86 -8.60
N LEU A 131 -1.78 -16.78 -7.40
CA LEU A 131 -0.39 -16.39 -7.16
C LEU A 131 0.60 -17.45 -7.63
N GLY A 132 0.26 -18.74 -7.53
CA GLY A 132 1.05 -19.85 -8.06
C GLY A 132 1.14 -19.85 -9.58
N ASP A 133 0.06 -19.49 -10.26
CA ASP A 133 -0.03 -19.38 -11.71
C ASP A 133 0.60 -18.11 -12.29
N SER A 134 0.85 -17.10 -11.45
CA SER A 134 1.45 -15.81 -11.84
C SER A 134 2.74 -15.53 -11.04
N PRO A 135 3.79 -16.37 -11.20
CA PRO A 135 4.99 -16.23 -10.38
C PRO A 135 5.82 -14.97 -10.70
N LYS A 136 5.70 -14.39 -11.90
CA LYS A 136 6.45 -13.23 -12.37
C LYS A 136 5.59 -12.11 -12.92
N GLU A 137 4.36 -12.41 -13.29
CA GLU A 137 3.38 -11.48 -13.83
C GLU A 137 2.64 -10.76 -12.69
N VAL A 138 1.95 -9.70 -13.02
CA VAL A 138 0.93 -9.13 -12.14
C VAL A 138 -0.32 -10.00 -12.24
N ALA A 139 -0.75 -10.55 -11.11
CA ALA A 139 -2.02 -11.24 -11.01
C ALA A 139 -3.12 -10.22 -10.70
N LEU A 140 -4.20 -10.22 -11.50
CA LEU A 140 -5.44 -9.51 -11.25
C LEU A 140 -6.51 -10.54 -10.89
N LEU A 141 -7.04 -10.51 -9.66
CA LEU A 141 -8.18 -11.32 -9.24
C LEU A 141 -9.38 -10.43 -8.96
N ALA A 142 -10.46 -10.62 -9.73
CA ALA A 142 -11.74 -9.95 -9.50
C ALA A 142 -12.71 -10.89 -8.80
N SER A 143 -13.27 -10.47 -7.65
CA SER A 143 -14.13 -11.26 -6.78
C SER A 143 -15.01 -10.33 -5.93
N ASP A 144 -16.05 -10.87 -5.28
CA ASP A 144 -16.75 -10.20 -4.19
C ASP A 144 -16.11 -10.49 -2.81
N PHE A 145 -15.12 -11.37 -2.77
CA PHE A 145 -14.36 -11.78 -1.58
C PHE A 145 -15.22 -12.22 -0.39
N ILE A 146 -16.37 -12.82 -0.66
CA ILE A 146 -17.24 -13.39 0.37
C ILE A 146 -16.74 -14.79 0.72
N PHE A 147 -16.42 -14.98 1.99
CA PHE A 147 -16.10 -16.32 2.49
C PHE A 147 -17.33 -17.19 2.55
N SER A 148 -17.15 -18.47 2.21
CA SER A 148 -18.19 -19.51 2.26
C SER A 148 -17.75 -20.59 3.26
N PRO A 149 -18.06 -20.45 4.57
CA PRO A 149 -17.72 -21.49 5.53
C PRO A 149 -18.37 -22.82 5.15
N PRO A 150 -17.66 -23.95 5.31
CA PRO A 150 -18.27 -25.28 5.15
C PRO A 150 -19.45 -25.45 6.09
N THR A 151 -20.49 -26.20 5.67
CA THR A 151 -21.70 -26.42 6.48
C THR A 151 -21.46 -27.20 7.77
N ASP A 152 -20.36 -27.93 7.85
CA ASP A 152 -19.86 -28.67 9.00
C ASP A 152 -18.86 -27.88 9.87
N ALA A 153 -18.59 -26.62 9.52
CA ALA A 153 -17.70 -25.78 10.33
C ALA A 153 -18.29 -25.57 11.74
N GLN A 154 -17.57 -26.04 12.76
CA GLN A 154 -17.98 -25.91 14.16
C GLN A 154 -18.02 -24.44 14.63
N SER A 155 -17.20 -23.57 14.03
CA SER A 155 -17.10 -22.16 14.36
C SER A 155 -16.72 -21.34 13.14
N VAL A 156 -17.60 -20.43 12.74
CA VAL A 156 -17.36 -19.45 11.66
C VAL A 156 -16.15 -18.56 11.99
N LYS A 157 -16.00 -18.17 13.25
CA LYS A 157 -14.88 -17.35 13.71
C LYS A 157 -13.54 -18.07 13.56
N GLU A 158 -13.52 -19.37 13.88
CA GLU A 158 -12.32 -20.20 13.73
C GLU A 158 -11.98 -20.37 12.25
N TYR A 159 -12.95 -20.69 11.41
CA TYR A 159 -12.77 -20.74 9.96
C TYR A 159 -12.17 -19.45 9.40
N LEU A 160 -12.73 -18.28 9.72
CA LEU A 160 -12.20 -16.99 9.26
C LEU A 160 -10.78 -16.73 9.78
N SER A 161 -10.44 -17.19 10.99
CA SER A 161 -9.07 -17.07 11.52
C SER A 161 -8.08 -17.94 10.77
N MET A 162 -8.49 -19.15 10.35
CA MET A 162 -7.67 -20.04 9.50
C MET A 162 -7.47 -19.41 8.12
N GLN A 163 -8.54 -18.92 7.48
CA GLN A 163 -8.48 -18.22 6.21
C GLN A 163 -7.52 -17.02 6.25
N GLN A 164 -7.60 -16.20 7.30
CA GLN A 164 -6.66 -15.11 7.52
C GLN A 164 -5.21 -15.59 7.59
N GLN A 165 -4.95 -16.70 8.28
CA GLN A 165 -3.60 -17.24 8.42
C GLN A 165 -3.08 -17.80 7.08
N ASP A 166 -3.91 -18.48 6.30
CA ASP A 166 -3.55 -19.07 5.01
C ASP A 166 -3.21 -17.98 3.98
N ILE A 167 -4.02 -16.91 3.93
CA ILE A 167 -3.72 -15.73 3.12
C ILE A 167 -2.38 -15.11 3.53
N SER A 168 -2.16 -14.94 4.85
CA SER A 168 -0.90 -14.39 5.36
C SER A 168 0.30 -15.26 4.99
N ASN A 169 0.19 -16.57 5.10
CA ASN A 169 1.25 -17.51 4.76
C ASN A 169 1.58 -17.48 3.26
N THR A 170 0.56 -17.50 2.41
CA THR A 170 0.71 -17.51 0.96
C THR A 170 1.38 -16.23 0.46
N MET A 171 0.86 -15.07 0.86
CA MET A 171 1.46 -13.78 0.47
C MET A 171 2.82 -13.55 1.11
N GLY A 172 3.01 -13.97 2.36
CA GLY A 172 4.31 -13.87 3.05
C GLY A 172 5.39 -14.74 2.41
N ARG A 173 5.06 -15.93 1.88
CA ARG A 173 5.99 -16.74 1.08
C ARG A 173 6.43 -15.99 -0.19
N ARG A 174 5.47 -15.37 -0.90
CA ARG A 174 5.76 -14.57 -2.10
C ARG A 174 6.64 -13.36 -1.80
N PHE A 175 6.34 -12.62 -0.75
CA PHE A 175 7.13 -11.48 -0.32
C PHE A 175 8.57 -11.86 0.08
N LYS A 176 8.77 -13.01 0.73
CA LYS A 176 10.11 -13.51 1.07
C LYS A 176 10.93 -13.91 -0.17
N GLN A 177 10.26 -14.35 -1.24
CA GLN A 177 10.91 -14.71 -2.51
C GLN A 177 11.27 -13.47 -3.35
N ASP A 178 10.44 -12.42 -3.27
CA ASP A 178 10.60 -11.17 -4.01
C ASP A 178 10.23 -9.97 -3.12
N SER A 179 11.22 -9.20 -2.69
CA SER A 179 11.02 -7.99 -1.88
C SER A 179 10.29 -6.85 -2.63
N HIS A 180 10.18 -6.95 -3.97
CA HIS A 180 9.39 -6.03 -4.79
C HIS A 180 7.92 -6.46 -4.91
N PHE A 181 7.56 -7.63 -4.36
CA PHE A 181 6.18 -8.07 -4.33
C PHE A 181 5.33 -7.14 -3.49
N CYS A 182 4.18 -6.77 -4.02
CA CYS A 182 3.16 -6.01 -3.30
C CYS A 182 1.76 -6.51 -3.64
N VAL A 183 0.81 -6.10 -2.83
CA VAL A 183 -0.61 -6.39 -3.01
C VAL A 183 -1.38 -5.07 -2.91
N VAL A 184 -2.24 -4.82 -3.90
CA VAL A 184 -3.21 -3.73 -3.89
C VAL A 184 -4.59 -4.31 -4.06
N ILE A 185 -5.52 -3.94 -3.19
CA ILE A 185 -6.92 -4.31 -3.28
C ILE A 185 -7.73 -3.04 -3.52
N LEU A 186 -8.40 -3.01 -4.67
CA LEU A 186 -9.30 -1.94 -5.07
C LEU A 186 -10.73 -2.36 -4.76
N GLN A 187 -11.54 -1.46 -4.18
CA GLN A 187 -12.96 -1.67 -3.96
C GLN A 187 -13.78 -0.83 -4.93
N GLY A 188 -14.69 -1.47 -5.64
CA GLY A 188 -15.73 -0.81 -6.43
C GLY A 188 -17.13 -1.15 -5.92
N ILE A 189 -18.12 -0.39 -6.37
CA ILE A 189 -19.54 -0.66 -6.12
C ILE A 189 -20.23 -0.89 -7.46
N SER A 190 -20.98 -1.99 -7.55
CA SER A 190 -21.72 -2.33 -8.78
C SER A 190 -23.18 -2.63 -8.49
N ASP A 191 -24.03 -2.43 -9.49
CA ASP A 191 -25.35 -2.99 -9.50
C ASP A 191 -25.25 -4.52 -9.45
N TYR A 192 -26.18 -5.11 -8.73
CA TYR A 192 -26.25 -6.54 -8.48
C TYR A 192 -27.70 -7.04 -8.59
N ALA A 193 -27.89 -8.11 -9.33
CA ALA A 193 -29.18 -8.80 -9.41
C ALA A 193 -28.92 -10.31 -9.46
N GLY A 194 -29.02 -10.98 -8.33
CA GLY A 194 -28.66 -12.38 -8.22
C GLY A 194 -28.97 -12.99 -6.87
N TYR A 195 -28.26 -14.04 -6.55
CA TYR A 195 -28.43 -14.77 -5.31
C TYR A 195 -27.29 -14.43 -4.34
N TYR A 196 -27.69 -14.26 -3.09
CA TYR A 196 -26.78 -14.18 -1.97
C TYR A 196 -26.87 -15.48 -1.15
N TRP A 197 -25.74 -16.02 -0.76
CA TRP A 197 -25.63 -17.14 0.16
C TRP A 197 -25.11 -16.62 1.49
N ASN A 198 -25.86 -16.86 2.55
CA ASN A 198 -25.44 -16.46 3.89
C ASN A 198 -24.42 -17.47 4.48
N VAL A 199 -23.94 -17.17 5.68
CA VAL A 199 -22.97 -18.01 6.41
C VAL A 199 -23.44 -19.45 6.63
N SER A 200 -24.76 -19.71 6.64
CA SER A 200 -25.35 -21.06 6.72
C SER A 200 -25.69 -21.66 5.36
N ASN A 201 -25.12 -21.15 4.27
CA ASN A 201 -25.42 -21.56 2.90
C ASN A 201 -26.91 -21.43 2.50
N THR A 202 -27.69 -20.62 3.21
CA THR A 202 -29.08 -20.34 2.83
C THR A 202 -29.10 -19.30 1.73
N LYS A 203 -29.77 -19.64 0.64
CA LYS A 203 -29.87 -18.82 -0.57
C LYS A 203 -31.03 -17.82 -0.46
N SER A 204 -30.78 -16.55 -0.76
CA SER A 204 -31.79 -15.51 -0.90
C SER A 204 -31.58 -14.68 -2.17
N THR A 205 -32.66 -14.11 -2.73
CA THR A 205 -32.54 -13.18 -3.86
C THR A 205 -32.18 -11.81 -3.36
N TYR A 206 -31.25 -11.14 -4.05
CA TYR A 206 -30.87 -9.76 -3.74
C TYR A 206 -30.78 -8.91 -5.02
N HIS A 207 -31.34 -7.72 -4.94
CA HIS A 207 -31.26 -6.68 -5.99
C HIS A 207 -30.82 -5.36 -5.32
N GLY A 208 -29.75 -4.76 -5.83
CA GLY A 208 -29.24 -3.50 -5.27
C GLY A 208 -27.77 -3.26 -5.61
N LYS A 209 -27.12 -2.43 -4.84
CA LYS A 209 -25.69 -2.14 -4.96
C LYS A 209 -24.90 -3.06 -4.04
N ARG A 210 -23.81 -3.66 -4.56
CA ARG A 210 -22.87 -4.46 -3.78
C ARG A 210 -21.42 -4.11 -4.07
N PRO A 211 -20.53 -4.19 -3.06
CA PRO A 211 -19.11 -4.04 -3.29
C PRO A 211 -18.56 -5.22 -4.08
N TYR A 212 -17.57 -4.94 -4.91
CA TYR A 212 -16.68 -5.92 -5.53
C TYR A 212 -15.24 -5.46 -5.35
N TYR A 213 -14.32 -6.38 -5.52
CA TYR A 213 -12.91 -6.10 -5.31
C TYR A 213 -12.08 -6.58 -6.47
N VAL A 214 -10.96 -5.87 -6.71
CA VAL A 214 -9.91 -6.31 -7.61
C VAL A 214 -8.61 -6.33 -6.83
N MET A 215 -8.04 -7.51 -6.63
CA MET A 215 -6.71 -7.68 -6.09
C MET A 215 -5.70 -7.63 -7.23
N LEU A 216 -4.70 -6.76 -7.12
CA LEU A 216 -3.50 -6.74 -7.95
C LEU A 216 -2.34 -7.23 -7.07
N ALA A 217 -1.63 -8.27 -7.49
CA ALA A 217 -0.52 -8.83 -6.73
C ALA A 217 0.66 -9.15 -7.65
N GLY A 218 1.86 -8.66 -7.31
CA GLY A 218 3.05 -8.82 -8.13
C GLY A 218 4.08 -7.73 -7.91
N ASN A 219 4.88 -7.43 -8.93
CA ASN A 219 5.91 -6.40 -8.86
C ASN A 219 5.31 -5.00 -8.65
N ARG A 220 5.76 -4.29 -7.60
CA ARG A 220 5.21 -3.00 -7.19
C ARG A 220 5.32 -1.92 -8.27
N SER A 221 6.43 -1.85 -9.03
CA SER A 221 6.58 -0.85 -10.09
C SER A 221 5.63 -1.10 -11.25
N ALA A 222 5.35 -2.36 -11.59
CA ALA A 222 4.38 -2.71 -12.60
C ALA A 222 2.94 -2.38 -12.16
N ILE A 223 2.61 -2.67 -10.90
CA ILE A 223 1.30 -2.32 -10.33
C ILE A 223 1.15 -0.80 -10.22
N ALA A 224 2.20 -0.06 -9.81
CA ALA A 224 2.18 1.39 -9.75
C ALA A 224 1.90 2.00 -11.13
N LEU A 225 2.58 1.52 -12.18
CA LEU A 225 2.36 1.97 -13.55
C LEU A 225 0.91 1.76 -14.00
N LEU A 226 0.35 0.57 -13.72
CA LEU A 226 -1.05 0.25 -14.04
C LEU A 226 -2.03 1.17 -13.30
N LEU A 227 -1.82 1.37 -11.99
CA LEU A 227 -2.71 2.19 -11.16
C LEU A 227 -2.66 3.66 -11.52
N HIS A 228 -1.45 4.24 -11.65
CA HIS A 228 -1.31 5.67 -11.95
C HIS A 228 -1.93 6.02 -13.31
N SER A 229 -1.91 5.09 -14.28
CA SER A 229 -2.58 5.28 -15.55
C SER A 229 -4.10 5.05 -15.45
N ALA A 230 -4.54 3.96 -14.82
CA ALA A 230 -5.95 3.60 -14.72
C ALA A 230 -6.76 4.55 -13.82
N MET A 231 -6.11 5.15 -12.80
CA MET A 231 -6.76 6.05 -11.84
C MET A 231 -6.77 7.52 -12.29
N LYS A 232 -6.22 7.84 -13.47
CA LYS A 232 -6.34 9.18 -14.07
C LYS A 232 -7.73 9.34 -14.66
N GLY A 233 -8.58 10.15 -14.00
CA GLY A 233 -9.93 10.45 -14.46
C GLY A 233 -11.02 9.77 -13.64
N ASP A 234 -12.10 9.34 -14.31
CA ASP A 234 -13.23 8.67 -13.67
C ASP A 234 -12.82 7.26 -13.24
N THR A 235 -12.93 6.98 -11.94
CA THR A 235 -12.54 5.69 -11.39
C THR A 235 -13.76 4.89 -10.99
N HIS A 236 -13.81 3.64 -11.41
CA HIS A 236 -14.80 2.67 -10.95
C HIS A 236 -14.50 2.16 -9.54
N PHE A 237 -13.39 2.62 -8.95
CA PHE A 237 -12.92 2.20 -7.63
C PHE A 237 -12.98 3.38 -6.66
N ILE A 238 -13.59 3.16 -5.51
CA ILE A 238 -13.84 4.17 -4.49
C ILE A 238 -12.85 4.12 -3.33
N ASN A 239 -12.24 2.98 -3.10
CA ASN A 239 -11.28 2.74 -2.04
C ASN A 239 -10.12 1.86 -2.54
N SER A 240 -8.98 1.99 -1.87
CA SER A 240 -7.81 1.14 -2.09
C SER A 240 -7.14 0.76 -0.77
N PHE A 241 -6.54 -0.43 -0.76
CA PHE A 241 -5.68 -0.92 0.33
C PHE A 241 -4.41 -1.47 -0.29
N THR A 242 -3.27 -1.04 0.19
CA THR A 242 -1.96 -1.44 -0.34
C THR A 242 -1.10 -2.02 0.77
N GLU A 243 -0.41 -3.12 0.49
CA GLU A 243 0.68 -3.65 1.30
C GLU A 243 1.91 -3.92 0.42
N ALA A 244 3.05 -3.36 0.84
CA ALA A 244 4.33 -3.47 0.14
C ALA A 244 5.48 -3.38 1.13
N GLY A 245 6.67 -3.83 0.75
CA GLY A 245 7.91 -3.55 1.49
C GLY A 245 8.31 -2.08 1.40
N LEU A 246 9.32 -1.71 2.19
CA LEU A 246 9.95 -0.38 2.09
C LEU A 246 10.49 -0.16 0.68
N SER A 247 10.14 0.96 0.07
CA SER A 247 10.61 1.34 -1.26
C SER A 247 11.73 2.37 -1.17
N PRO A 248 12.88 2.14 -1.82
CA PRO A 248 13.90 3.15 -1.99
C PRO A 248 13.39 4.25 -2.93
N MET A 249 13.50 5.52 -2.47
CA MET A 249 12.97 6.68 -3.20
C MET A 249 14.08 7.53 -3.78
N ARG A 250 13.86 8.08 -4.97
CA ARG A 250 14.66 9.19 -5.48
C ARG A 250 14.06 10.49 -4.94
N TYR A 251 14.84 11.28 -4.21
CA TYR A 251 14.40 12.56 -3.65
C TYR A 251 15.56 13.53 -3.54
N GLU A 252 15.28 14.82 -3.52
CA GLU A 252 16.29 15.85 -3.23
C GLU A 252 15.68 17.12 -2.65
N VAL A 253 16.46 17.83 -1.85
CA VAL A 253 16.10 19.14 -1.32
C VAL A 253 16.21 20.21 -2.40
N VAL A 254 15.20 21.04 -2.51
CA VAL A 254 15.12 22.14 -3.47
C VAL A 254 15.53 23.44 -2.81
N LYS A 255 16.38 24.23 -3.46
CA LYS A 255 16.80 25.55 -2.97
C LYS A 255 15.61 26.49 -2.85
N ASN A 256 15.49 27.19 -1.70
CA ASN A 256 14.50 28.23 -1.53
C ASN A 256 14.74 29.40 -2.50
N THR A 257 13.68 29.81 -3.19
CA THR A 257 13.70 30.96 -4.12
C THR A 257 13.35 32.29 -3.44
N SER A 258 12.88 32.25 -2.18
CA SER A 258 12.46 33.43 -1.44
C SER A 258 12.90 33.35 0.03
N ALA A 259 13.50 34.41 0.50
CA ALA A 259 13.94 34.54 1.90
C ALA A 259 12.77 34.55 2.92
N LYS A 260 11.51 34.70 2.50
CA LYS A 260 10.32 34.60 3.37
C LYS A 260 10.19 33.23 4.02
N TYR A 261 10.79 32.19 3.44
CA TYR A 261 10.78 30.81 3.92
C TYR A 261 12.02 30.45 4.77
N GLY A 262 12.88 31.44 5.09
CA GLY A 262 14.18 31.19 5.66
C GLY A 262 15.24 30.92 4.58
N THR A 263 16.49 30.75 5.01
CA THR A 263 17.63 30.52 4.11
C THR A 263 18.46 29.35 4.58
N PHE A 264 19.07 28.64 3.63
CA PHE A 264 20.02 27.56 3.86
C PHE A 264 20.95 27.41 2.65
N LYS A 265 22.04 26.72 2.85
CA LYS A 265 22.94 26.28 1.77
C LYS A 265 22.78 24.79 1.54
N LEU A 266 22.76 24.38 0.28
CA LEU A 266 22.82 22.97 -0.09
C LEU A 266 24.28 22.54 -0.15
N CYS A 267 24.60 21.44 0.50
CA CYS A 267 25.91 20.83 0.41
C CYS A 267 26.17 20.26 -0.99
N LYS A 268 27.40 19.80 -1.23
CA LYS A 268 27.75 19.10 -2.46
C LYS A 268 26.82 17.92 -2.66
N LYS A 269 26.54 17.60 -3.92
CA LYS A 269 25.76 16.43 -4.29
C LYS A 269 26.40 15.16 -3.71
N SER A 270 25.58 14.24 -3.26
CA SER A 270 25.98 12.89 -2.87
C SER A 270 26.58 12.11 -4.08
N LYS A 271 27.07 10.89 -3.86
CA LYS A 271 27.59 10.03 -4.92
C LYS A 271 26.60 9.76 -6.06
N ASN A 272 25.30 9.74 -5.75
CA ASN A 272 24.21 9.60 -6.72
C ASN A 272 23.80 10.94 -7.39
N GLY A 273 24.51 12.03 -7.10
CA GLY A 273 24.24 13.35 -7.68
C GLY A 273 23.11 14.13 -7.02
N LEU A 274 22.50 13.64 -5.93
CA LEU A 274 21.36 14.25 -5.24
C LEU A 274 21.76 15.06 -4.01
N ARG A 275 20.90 15.96 -3.54
CA ARG A 275 21.16 16.86 -2.43
C ARG A 275 20.22 16.56 -1.26
N HIS A 276 20.77 15.96 -0.21
CA HIS A 276 20.01 15.59 0.98
C HIS A 276 20.44 16.34 2.24
N HIS A 277 21.39 17.28 2.10
CA HIS A 277 22.03 17.94 3.22
C HIS A 277 21.92 19.47 3.12
N LEU A 278 21.29 20.07 4.15
CA LEU A 278 21.13 21.51 4.33
C LEU A 278 22.14 22.00 5.38
N LYS A 279 22.81 23.12 5.11
CA LYS A 279 23.74 23.81 6.02
C LYS A 279 23.40 25.28 6.17
N ASP A 280 23.90 25.87 7.24
CA ASP A 280 23.70 27.31 7.55
C ASP A 280 22.22 27.68 7.51
N CYS A 281 21.40 26.91 8.22
CA CYS A 281 19.96 27.10 8.26
C CYS A 281 19.57 28.27 9.13
N HIS A 282 18.84 29.25 8.58
CA HIS A 282 18.35 30.42 9.26
C HIS A 282 16.88 30.66 9.00
N ALA A 283 16.09 30.83 10.08
CA ALA A 283 14.69 31.24 9.95
C ALA A 283 14.57 32.68 9.41
N ASN A 284 13.44 32.99 8.81
CA ASN A 284 13.13 34.35 8.42
C ASN A 284 13.06 35.26 9.64
N LYS A 285 13.82 36.36 9.64
CA LYS A 285 13.96 37.27 10.80
C LYS A 285 12.65 37.93 11.22
N ARG A 286 11.69 38.14 10.29
CA ARG A 286 10.41 38.82 10.58
C ARG A 286 9.32 37.84 11.05
N SER A 287 9.19 36.71 10.35
CA SER A 287 8.11 35.74 10.62
C SER A 287 8.54 34.60 11.55
N GLY A 288 9.82 34.40 11.78
CA GLY A 288 10.33 33.23 12.49
C GLY A 288 10.21 31.93 11.72
N ASN A 289 9.72 31.93 10.49
CA ASN A 289 9.45 30.73 9.74
C ASN A 289 10.73 30.13 9.11
N PHE A 290 10.85 28.81 9.18
CA PHE A 290 11.79 28.06 8.36
C PHE A 290 11.06 26.93 7.68
N THR A 291 11.01 27.00 6.35
CA THR A 291 10.29 26.05 5.49
C THR A 291 11.15 25.73 4.28
N PHE A 292 11.19 24.48 3.89
CA PHE A 292 11.89 24.04 2.68
C PHE A 292 11.12 22.93 1.97
N LYS A 293 11.53 22.65 0.74
CA LYS A 293 10.85 21.68 -0.13
C LYS A 293 11.77 20.52 -0.46
N VAL A 294 11.18 19.34 -0.56
CA VAL A 294 11.81 18.10 -1.04
C VAL A 294 11.03 17.59 -2.23
N TYR A 295 11.69 17.42 -3.37
CA TYR A 295 11.12 16.74 -4.52
C TYR A 295 11.33 15.24 -4.35
N VAL A 296 10.32 14.46 -4.71
CA VAL A 296 10.35 13.00 -4.60
C VAL A 296 9.69 12.37 -5.82
N ASP A 297 10.23 11.23 -6.24
CA ASP A 297 9.67 10.38 -7.29
C ASP A 297 8.93 9.19 -6.68
N TYR A 298 7.60 9.21 -6.75
CA TYR A 298 6.70 8.15 -6.31
C TYR A 298 6.20 7.26 -7.45
N SER A 299 6.78 7.37 -8.64
CA SER A 299 6.31 6.64 -9.84
C SER A 299 6.28 5.12 -9.67
N CYS A 300 7.12 4.58 -8.78
CA CYS A 300 7.19 3.14 -8.48
C CYS A 300 6.40 2.72 -7.23
N LEU A 301 5.67 3.64 -6.57
CA LEU A 301 4.80 3.31 -5.44
C LEU A 301 3.35 3.10 -5.89
N PRO A 302 2.75 1.95 -5.60
CA PRO A 302 1.36 1.66 -5.98
C PRO A 302 0.36 2.29 -4.99
N LEU A 303 0.42 3.61 -4.85
CA LEU A 303 -0.45 4.43 -4.00
C LEU A 303 -1.16 5.48 -4.84
N THR A 304 -2.37 5.84 -4.43
CA THR A 304 -3.15 6.89 -5.12
C THR A 304 -2.62 8.29 -4.78
N ASP A 305 -2.81 9.25 -5.69
CA ASP A 305 -2.47 10.66 -5.43
C ASP A 305 -3.20 11.19 -4.19
N GLN A 306 -4.43 10.74 -3.92
CA GLN A 306 -5.16 11.10 -2.72
C GLN A 306 -4.40 10.70 -1.45
N TYR A 307 -3.79 9.49 -1.42
CA TYR A 307 -2.98 9.04 -0.29
C TYR A 307 -1.66 9.82 -0.21
N LEU A 308 -0.98 10.00 -1.34
CA LEU A 308 0.32 10.66 -1.42
C LEU A 308 0.26 12.15 -1.07
N CYS A 309 -0.83 12.85 -1.41
CA CYS A 309 -0.99 14.28 -1.16
C CYS A 309 -1.55 14.62 0.24
N ASP A 310 -1.97 13.62 1.01
CA ASP A 310 -2.41 13.85 2.39
C ASP A 310 -1.21 13.93 3.33
N ALA A 311 -0.91 15.15 3.82
CA ALA A 311 0.21 15.40 4.74
C ALA A 311 0.08 14.60 6.06
N SER A 312 -1.13 14.20 6.47
CA SER A 312 -1.36 13.38 7.66
C SER A 312 -0.80 11.96 7.54
N ASN A 313 -0.57 11.48 6.31
CA ASN A 313 0.05 10.19 6.03
C ASN A 313 1.58 10.21 6.22
N TYR A 314 2.14 11.36 6.54
CA TYR A 314 3.57 11.49 6.77
C TYR A 314 3.90 11.67 8.25
N ALA A 315 5.11 11.27 8.61
CA ALA A 315 5.72 11.56 9.89
C ALA A 315 7.18 11.98 9.69
N THR A 316 7.77 12.60 10.67
CA THR A 316 9.21 12.88 10.73
C THR A 316 9.82 12.16 11.93
N SER A 317 11.07 11.70 11.81
CA SER A 317 11.77 11.00 12.89
C SER A 317 12.19 11.97 14.03
N THR A 318 12.00 13.28 13.86
CA THR A 318 12.29 14.31 14.86
C THR A 318 11.09 15.23 15.04
N SER A 319 10.87 15.69 16.27
CA SER A 319 9.85 16.70 16.57
C SER A 319 10.20 18.11 16.07
N SER A 320 11.43 18.34 15.59
CA SER A 320 11.88 19.66 15.09
C SER A 320 11.18 20.07 13.80
N TYR A 321 10.70 19.13 13.01
CA TYR A 321 10.06 19.39 11.71
C TYR A 321 8.74 18.66 11.58
N LYS A 322 7.88 19.18 10.71
CA LYS A 322 6.64 18.52 10.28
C LYS A 322 6.43 18.69 8.77
N VAL A 323 5.81 17.70 8.15
CA VAL A 323 5.28 17.82 6.80
C VAL A 323 4.01 18.66 6.85
N THR A 324 3.97 19.77 6.12
CA THR A 324 2.83 20.71 6.13
C THR A 324 1.98 20.62 4.86
N SER A 325 2.56 20.19 3.76
CA SER A 325 1.81 19.90 2.53
C SER A 325 2.59 18.96 1.61
N VAL A 326 1.87 18.23 0.79
CA VAL A 326 2.39 17.45 -0.32
C VAL A 326 1.54 17.76 -1.55
N ALA A 327 2.18 18.01 -2.68
CA ALA A 327 1.48 18.34 -3.91
C ALA A 327 2.12 17.66 -5.11
N PRO A 328 1.33 17.26 -6.13
CA PRO A 328 1.89 16.72 -7.36
C PRO A 328 2.67 17.81 -8.09
N LEU A 329 3.70 17.40 -8.82
CA LEU A 329 4.49 18.25 -9.70
C LEU A 329 3.99 18.12 -11.14
N ASN A 330 3.98 19.23 -11.86
CA ASN A 330 3.74 19.20 -13.30
C ASN A 330 4.95 18.54 -14.02
N ALA A 331 4.71 17.95 -15.18
CA ALA A 331 5.59 17.04 -15.93
C ALA A 331 7.04 17.55 -16.27
N SER A 332 7.43 18.75 -15.86
CA SER A 332 8.74 19.36 -16.16
C SER A 332 9.79 19.24 -15.05
N ALA A 333 9.54 18.50 -13.98
CA ALA A 333 10.39 18.52 -12.79
C ALA A 333 11.40 17.33 -12.79
N ASP A 334 12.23 17.20 -13.81
CA ASP A 334 13.37 16.25 -13.87
C ASP A 334 13.04 14.80 -13.42
N GLY A 335 11.81 14.33 -13.68
CA GLY A 335 11.33 12.99 -13.31
C GLY A 335 10.90 12.86 -11.84
N TYR A 336 10.72 13.95 -11.10
CA TYR A 336 10.05 13.95 -9.80
C TYR A 336 8.54 14.08 -9.98
N THR A 337 7.78 13.38 -9.13
CA THR A 337 6.31 13.35 -9.23
C THR A 337 5.65 14.27 -8.20
N HIS A 338 6.26 14.45 -7.03
CA HIS A 338 5.66 15.20 -5.91
C HIS A 338 6.65 16.15 -5.24
N CYS A 339 6.09 17.17 -4.59
CA CYS A 339 6.79 18.15 -3.76
C CYS A 339 6.28 18.07 -2.33
N ILE A 340 7.14 17.68 -1.40
CA ILE A 340 6.88 17.67 0.04
C ILE A 340 7.37 19.00 0.62
N THR A 341 6.54 19.68 1.41
CA THR A 341 6.91 20.90 2.13
C THR A 341 7.10 20.57 3.62
N LEU A 342 8.29 20.86 4.14
CA LEU A 342 8.59 20.73 5.57
C LEU A 342 8.69 22.11 6.21
N THR A 343 8.17 22.21 7.44
CA THR A 343 8.26 23.43 8.26
C THR A 343 8.85 23.07 9.63
N ALA A 344 9.78 23.87 10.10
CA ALA A 344 10.30 23.74 11.46
C ALA A 344 9.23 24.09 12.49
N ASN A 345 9.13 23.29 13.53
CA ASN A 345 8.24 23.55 14.67
C ASN A 345 8.80 24.61 15.62
N ASP A 346 10.14 24.73 15.68
CA ASP A 346 10.83 25.75 16.45
C ASP A 346 11.94 26.39 15.61
N SER A 347 11.83 27.69 15.38
CA SER A 347 12.79 28.47 14.60
C SER A 347 14.14 28.70 15.30
N LYS A 348 14.23 28.42 16.60
CA LYS A 348 15.48 28.56 17.40
C LYS A 348 16.33 27.29 17.32
N HIS A 349 15.73 26.14 17.03
CA HIS A 349 16.39 24.83 16.99
C HIS A 349 16.21 24.18 15.62
N LEU A 350 16.89 24.72 14.61
CA LEU A 350 16.77 24.25 13.23
C LEU A 350 17.64 23.03 12.91
N CYS A 351 18.74 22.84 13.69
CA CYS A 351 19.64 21.72 13.41
C CYS A 351 19.05 20.38 13.83
N ALA A 352 19.09 19.43 12.91
CA ALA A 352 18.74 18.04 13.15
C ALA A 352 19.77 17.17 12.41
N SER A 353 20.62 16.50 13.16
CA SER A 353 21.68 15.65 12.60
C SER A 353 21.13 14.59 11.62
N SER A 354 19.90 14.14 11.83
CA SER A 354 19.15 13.27 10.93
C SER A 354 17.66 13.57 11.07
N CYS A 355 16.99 13.77 9.95
CA CYS A 355 15.53 13.92 9.88
C CYS A 355 15.00 13.00 8.78
N ASP A 356 14.39 11.88 9.16
CA ASP A 356 13.73 10.98 8.22
C ASP A 356 12.30 11.48 7.98
N ILE A 357 11.89 11.60 6.73
CA ILE A 357 10.50 11.75 6.30
C ILE A 357 9.97 10.34 6.04
N LEU A 358 8.92 9.96 6.73
CA LEU A 358 8.31 8.64 6.68
C LEU A 358 6.93 8.73 6.04
N LEU A 359 6.70 8.03 4.94
CA LEU A 359 5.37 7.81 4.40
C LEU A 359 4.79 6.57 5.08
N LYS A 360 3.86 6.79 6.02
CA LYS A 360 3.32 5.75 6.91
C LYS A 360 2.53 4.71 6.13
N LYS A 361 2.44 3.49 6.68
CA LYS A 361 1.42 2.49 6.31
C LYS A 361 0.26 2.62 7.29
N LEU A 362 -0.92 2.88 6.78
CA LEU A 362 -2.13 2.99 7.59
C LEU A 362 -3.11 1.90 7.17
N PHE A 363 -3.72 1.25 8.15
CA PHE A 363 -4.83 0.34 7.88
C PHE A 363 -6.10 1.18 7.69
N PRO A 364 -6.72 1.19 6.49
CA PRO A 364 -7.80 2.11 6.18
C PRO A 364 -9.08 1.80 6.97
N ALA A 365 -9.70 2.83 7.54
CA ALA A 365 -10.93 2.69 8.32
C ALA A 365 -12.13 2.13 7.50
N TRP A 366 -12.15 2.36 6.18
CA TRP A 366 -13.22 1.83 5.33
C TRP A 366 -13.32 0.31 5.37
N ILE A 367 -12.23 -0.40 5.64
CA ILE A 367 -12.23 -1.88 5.72
C ILE A 367 -13.14 -2.34 6.88
N GLU A 368 -13.02 -1.72 8.04
CA GLU A 368 -13.89 -2.04 9.20
C GLU A 368 -15.34 -1.62 8.94
N GLN A 369 -15.53 -0.46 8.30
CA GLN A 369 -16.85 0.05 7.94
C GLN A 369 -17.57 -0.85 6.91
N CYS A 370 -16.85 -1.43 5.97
CA CYS A 370 -17.38 -2.32 4.93
C CYS A 370 -17.41 -3.80 5.34
N ASN A 371 -16.89 -4.16 6.52
CA ASN A 371 -16.92 -5.53 7.00
C ASN A 371 -18.30 -5.90 7.52
N ASP A 372 -18.78 -7.09 7.15
CA ASP A 372 -19.86 -7.79 7.81
C ASP A 372 -19.22 -8.92 8.63
N ALA A 373 -19.50 -8.94 9.93
CA ALA A 373 -18.95 -9.95 10.84
C ALA A 373 -19.86 -11.17 10.97
N GLU A 374 -21.15 -11.03 10.64
CA GLU A 374 -22.17 -12.04 10.88
C GLU A 374 -22.50 -12.88 9.63
N GLY A 375 -22.52 -12.27 8.45
CA GLY A 375 -22.82 -12.94 7.20
C GLY A 375 -24.24 -13.54 7.11
N THR A 376 -25.17 -13.07 7.93
CA THR A 376 -26.53 -13.66 8.05
C THR A 376 -27.46 -13.19 6.93
N ALA A 377 -27.25 -12.00 6.39
CA ALA A 377 -28.04 -11.38 5.34
C ALA A 377 -27.19 -10.45 4.47
N PRO A 378 -27.61 -10.18 3.22
CA PRO A 378 -26.91 -9.20 2.39
C PRO A 378 -27.08 -7.79 2.95
N LEU A 379 -26.01 -7.19 3.45
CA LEU A 379 -25.99 -5.82 3.94
C LEU A 379 -25.46 -4.87 2.85
N PRO A 380 -26.17 -3.75 2.57
CA PRO A 380 -25.70 -2.77 1.59
C PRO A 380 -24.29 -2.28 1.91
N GLY A 381 -23.40 -2.29 0.92
CA GLY A 381 -22.02 -1.80 1.05
C GLY A 381 -21.09 -2.66 1.91
N LYS A 382 -21.54 -3.82 2.40
CA LYS A 382 -20.73 -4.70 3.26
C LYS A 382 -20.42 -6.05 2.61
N THR A 383 -19.31 -6.64 3.06
CA THR A 383 -18.82 -7.96 2.62
C THR A 383 -18.49 -8.80 3.84
N PHE A 384 -19.04 -10.01 3.89
CA PHE A 384 -18.78 -10.97 4.97
C PHE A 384 -17.33 -11.43 4.92
N GLY A 385 -16.61 -11.30 6.04
CA GLY A 385 -15.23 -11.73 6.18
C GLY A 385 -14.19 -10.79 5.58
N LEU A 386 -14.56 -9.57 5.16
CA LEU A 386 -13.60 -8.62 4.58
C LEU A 386 -12.43 -8.31 5.52
N LEU A 387 -12.70 -8.08 6.79
CA LEU A 387 -11.67 -7.72 7.78
C LEU A 387 -10.63 -8.84 7.99
N PRO A 388 -10.97 -10.12 8.18
CA PRO A 388 -10.03 -11.23 8.21
C PRO A 388 -9.16 -11.31 6.95
N LEU A 389 -9.72 -11.13 5.76
CA LEU A 389 -8.97 -11.12 4.51
C LEU A 389 -7.90 -10.02 4.51
N MET A 390 -8.32 -8.78 4.76
CA MET A 390 -7.40 -7.63 4.74
C MET A 390 -6.34 -7.70 5.84
N ARG A 391 -6.68 -8.24 7.03
CA ARG A 391 -5.73 -8.51 8.12
C ARG A 391 -4.74 -9.62 7.74
N GLY A 392 -5.18 -10.63 6.98
CA GLY A 392 -4.30 -11.66 6.42
C GLY A 392 -3.26 -11.06 5.48
N VAL A 393 -3.68 -10.19 4.57
CA VAL A 393 -2.78 -9.44 3.68
C VAL A 393 -1.82 -8.58 4.50
N GLN A 394 -2.30 -7.76 5.43
CA GLN A 394 -1.47 -6.91 6.29
C GLN A 394 -0.41 -7.72 7.05
N LYS A 395 -0.82 -8.84 7.64
CA LYS A 395 0.05 -9.72 8.43
C LYS A 395 1.19 -10.31 7.60
N ALA A 396 0.97 -10.56 6.31
CA ALA A 396 2.01 -11.07 5.39
C ALA A 396 3.21 -10.12 5.27
N PHE A 397 2.99 -8.83 5.47
CA PHE A 397 4.01 -7.77 5.40
C PHE A 397 4.42 -7.23 6.78
N SER A 398 4.04 -7.88 7.88
CA SER A 398 4.32 -7.41 9.26
C SER A 398 5.79 -7.37 9.63
N SER A 399 6.65 -8.11 8.91
CA SER A 399 8.10 -8.09 9.10
C SER A 399 8.78 -6.89 8.41
N THR A 400 8.03 -6.06 7.69
CA THR A 400 8.55 -4.87 7.01
C THR A 400 8.43 -3.63 7.90
N ASP A 401 9.11 -2.55 7.48
CA ASP A 401 8.96 -1.24 8.11
C ASP A 401 7.48 -0.79 8.13
N ALA A 402 7.10 -0.01 9.15
CA ALA A 402 5.78 0.59 9.27
C ALA A 402 5.56 1.78 8.31
N CYS A 403 6.35 1.88 7.26
CA CYS A 403 6.28 2.93 6.24
C CYS A 403 6.54 2.35 4.84
N TYR A 404 5.94 2.98 3.82
CA TYR A 404 6.17 2.66 2.41
C TYR A 404 7.49 3.23 1.91
N ALA A 405 7.87 4.39 2.41
CA ALA A 405 9.09 5.10 2.01
C ALA A 405 9.72 5.83 3.20
N ARG A 406 11.05 5.91 3.16
CA ARG A 406 11.85 6.68 4.11
C ARG A 406 12.85 7.52 3.33
N MET A 407 12.85 8.83 3.60
CA MET A 407 13.73 9.80 2.99
C MET A 407 14.53 10.50 4.07
N ARG A 408 15.83 10.25 4.15
CA ARG A 408 16.72 10.80 5.17
C ARG A 408 17.32 12.15 4.75
N LEU A 409 17.18 13.14 5.59
CA LEU A 409 17.80 14.45 5.44
C LEU A 409 18.76 14.71 6.58
N CYS A 410 19.82 15.48 6.31
CA CYS A 410 20.74 16.05 7.29
C CYS A 410 20.57 17.56 7.30
N ILE A 411 20.41 18.16 8.49
CA ILE A 411 20.10 19.60 8.64
C ILE A 411 21.04 20.19 9.69
N GLU A 412 21.97 21.06 9.25
CA GLU A 412 22.98 21.73 10.08
C GLU A 412 22.84 23.25 10.11
#